data_e3d0e521320a551f7ac5b099ad6738a3
#
_entry.id   e3d0e521320a551f7ac5b099ad6738a3
#
_cell.length_a   1.000
_cell.length_b   1.000
_cell.length_c   1.000
_cell.angle_alpha   90.00
_cell.angle_beta   90.00
_cell.angle_gamma   90.00
#
_symmetry.space_group_name_H-M   'P 1'
#
loop_
_entity.id
_entity.type
_entity.pdbx_description
1 polymer ?
#
loop_
_entity_poly.entity_id
_entity_poly.type
_entity_poly.pdbx_seq_one_letter_code
_entity_poly.pdbx_strand_id
1 'polypeptide(L)'
;MNDKLNFIDERQKRRYEKVLQKTGEEYLQEIAILKSREDFLEEYEYFLQLLDSPFSARKLQMRVEKPLAGLFCIQAPFEIFDAFDLHPVKLCGGSHTVQRLAASYLPVLMCPMLKSFMGNFDLQQESFADYRAVILPTTCDWVVKLPEIMQQDTENVHYLELPHLKETEKSQSRWLEEIFCLKQLLEKITGKK
;
A
#
# COMPACT_ATOMS: atom_id res chain seq x y z
N MET A 1 26.40 -1.47 7.82
CA MET A 1 26.14 -1.11 6.41
C MET A 1 25.30 -2.24 5.85
N ASN A 2 23.96 -2.03 5.79
CA ASN A 2 23.07 -3.02 5.19
C ASN A 2 23.17 -2.88 3.67
N ASP A 3 23.81 -3.82 3.02
CA ASP A 3 23.65 -3.99 1.57
C ASP A 3 22.18 -4.33 1.31
N LYS A 4 21.39 -3.32 0.96
CA LYS A 4 20.02 -3.53 0.47
C LYS A 4 20.14 -4.45 -0.74
N LEU A 5 19.53 -5.62 -0.68
CA LEU A 5 19.42 -6.49 -1.84
C LEU A 5 18.70 -5.73 -2.95
N ASN A 6 19.47 -5.30 -3.95
CA ASN A 6 18.92 -4.77 -5.18
C ASN A 6 18.47 -5.97 -6.03
N PHE A 7 17.17 -6.29 -5.98
CA PHE A 7 16.58 -7.36 -6.80
C PHE A 7 16.60 -7.04 -8.29
N ILE A 8 16.80 -5.77 -8.64
CA ILE A 8 16.84 -5.29 -10.03
C ILE A 8 18.07 -4.40 -10.25
N ASP A 9 18.61 -4.48 -11.45
CA ASP A 9 19.73 -3.64 -11.85
C ASP A 9 19.29 -2.23 -12.30
N GLU A 10 20.22 -1.28 -12.34
CA GLU A 10 19.97 0.10 -12.74
C GLU A 10 19.44 0.23 -14.20
N ARG A 11 19.79 -0.70 -15.09
CA ARG A 11 19.30 -0.73 -16.46
C ARG A 11 17.82 -1.11 -16.50
N GLN A 12 17.44 -2.09 -15.69
CA GLN A 12 16.04 -2.50 -15.52
C GLN A 12 15.22 -1.35 -14.93
N LYS A 13 15.70 -0.69 -13.88
CA LYS A 13 15.04 0.50 -13.31
C LYS A 13 14.77 1.56 -14.36
N ARG A 14 15.80 2.02 -15.07
CA ARG A 14 15.66 3.05 -16.12
C ARG A 14 14.69 2.65 -17.23
N ARG A 15 14.67 1.36 -17.59
CA ARG A 15 13.71 0.86 -18.58
C ARG A 15 12.26 0.99 -18.08
N TYR A 16 12.01 0.60 -16.83
CA TYR A 16 10.68 0.67 -16.23
C TYR A 16 10.24 2.12 -15.98
N GLU A 17 11.12 3.00 -15.54
CA GLU A 17 10.84 4.43 -15.40
C GLU A 17 10.37 5.05 -16.71
N LYS A 18 11.03 4.74 -17.83
CA LYS A 18 10.60 5.19 -19.15
C LYS A 18 9.22 4.66 -19.55
N VAL A 19 8.94 3.39 -19.23
CA VAL A 19 7.62 2.81 -19.50
C VAL A 19 6.55 3.47 -18.63
N LEU A 20 6.83 3.72 -17.35
CA LEU A 20 5.91 4.42 -16.45
C LEU A 20 5.63 5.84 -16.92
N GLN A 21 6.67 6.57 -17.32
CA GLN A 21 6.51 7.92 -17.87
C GLN A 21 5.60 7.91 -19.11
N LYS A 22 5.88 7.03 -20.06
CA LYS A 22 5.06 6.89 -21.28
C LYS A 22 3.61 6.53 -20.96
N THR A 23 3.39 5.57 -20.05
CA THR A 23 2.04 5.21 -19.62
C THR A 23 1.32 6.37 -18.95
N GLY A 24 2.03 7.18 -18.16
CA GLY A 24 1.48 8.39 -17.55
C GLY A 24 1.07 9.44 -18.59
N GLU A 25 1.88 9.65 -19.63
CA GLU A 25 1.57 10.56 -20.72
C GLU A 25 0.34 10.09 -21.52
N GLU A 26 0.25 8.80 -21.85
CA GLU A 26 -0.92 8.18 -22.51
C GLU A 26 -2.18 8.36 -21.67
N TYR A 27 -2.10 8.14 -20.37
CA TYR A 27 -3.21 8.31 -19.45
C TYR A 27 -3.72 9.75 -19.37
N LEU A 28 -2.81 10.73 -19.32
CA LEU A 28 -3.19 12.15 -19.33
C LEU A 28 -3.89 12.55 -20.65
N GLN A 29 -3.48 11.97 -21.77
CA GLN A 29 -4.15 12.18 -23.06
C GLN A 29 -5.58 11.59 -23.04
N GLU A 30 -5.77 10.39 -22.50
CA GLU A 30 -7.10 9.78 -22.36
C GLU A 30 -8.03 10.60 -21.47
N ILE A 31 -7.52 11.14 -20.35
CA ILE A 31 -8.27 12.06 -19.49
C ILE A 31 -8.68 13.32 -20.26
N ALA A 32 -7.77 13.91 -21.04
CA ALA A 32 -8.08 15.09 -21.83
C ALA A 32 -9.18 14.82 -22.87
N ILE A 33 -9.13 13.67 -23.52
CA ILE A 33 -10.18 13.22 -24.45
C ILE A 33 -11.51 13.04 -23.71
N LEU A 34 -11.50 12.39 -22.55
CA LEU A 34 -12.70 12.19 -21.73
C LEU A 34 -13.34 13.53 -21.36
N LYS A 35 -12.56 14.50 -20.90
CA LYS A 35 -13.03 15.85 -20.53
C LYS A 35 -13.58 16.67 -21.71
N SER A 36 -13.15 16.37 -22.92
CA SER A 36 -13.62 17.05 -24.13
C SER A 36 -14.96 16.53 -24.68
N ARG A 37 -15.53 15.47 -24.09
CA ARG A 37 -16.79 14.88 -24.53
C ARG A 37 -17.97 15.74 -24.09
N GLU A 38 -18.99 15.83 -24.95
CA GLU A 38 -20.23 16.56 -24.65
C GLU A 38 -21.04 15.96 -23.50
N ASP A 39 -20.89 14.65 -23.24
CA ASP A 39 -21.55 13.92 -22.14
C ASP A 39 -20.71 13.85 -20.86
N PHE A 40 -19.61 14.64 -20.75
CA PHE A 40 -18.80 14.71 -19.56
C PHE A 40 -19.56 15.43 -18.44
N LEU A 41 -19.72 14.78 -17.30
CA LEU A 41 -20.36 15.35 -16.12
C LEU A 41 -19.30 16.00 -15.22
N GLU A 42 -19.58 17.19 -14.67
CA GLU A 42 -18.65 17.89 -13.75
C GLU A 42 -18.30 17.06 -12.52
N GLU A 43 -19.23 16.21 -12.07
CA GLU A 43 -19.01 15.30 -10.93
C GLU A 43 -17.89 14.28 -11.20
N TYR A 44 -17.58 13.97 -12.45
CA TYR A 44 -16.47 13.09 -12.81
C TYR A 44 -15.11 13.73 -12.50
N GLU A 45 -15.03 15.07 -12.43
CA GLU A 45 -13.79 15.75 -12.05
C GLU A 45 -13.29 15.32 -10.68
N TYR A 46 -14.18 15.11 -9.71
CA TYR A 46 -13.83 14.57 -8.40
C TYR A 46 -13.12 13.21 -8.49
N PHE A 47 -13.66 12.29 -9.30
CA PHE A 47 -13.04 10.97 -9.47
C PHE A 47 -11.71 11.04 -10.24
N LEU A 48 -11.58 11.91 -11.22
CA LEU A 48 -10.33 12.11 -11.93
C LEU A 48 -9.24 12.69 -11.02
N GLN A 49 -9.59 13.58 -10.10
CA GLN A 49 -8.66 14.09 -9.10
C GLN A 49 -8.18 13.00 -8.13
N LEU A 50 -9.02 12.02 -7.80
CA LEU A 50 -8.62 10.85 -7.01
C LEU A 50 -7.62 9.97 -7.75
N LEU A 51 -7.77 9.83 -9.07
CA LEU A 51 -6.85 9.07 -9.92
C LEU A 51 -5.49 9.77 -10.09
N ASP A 52 -5.47 11.09 -10.04
CA ASP A 52 -4.23 11.89 -10.03
C ASP A 52 -3.51 11.84 -8.67
N SER A 53 -4.09 11.14 -7.72
CA SER A 53 -3.47 10.92 -6.41
C SER A 53 -2.21 10.08 -6.57
N PRO A 54 -1.07 10.57 -6.09
CA PRO A 54 0.19 9.86 -6.25
C PRO A 54 0.18 8.55 -5.47
N PHE A 55 0.56 7.46 -6.14
CA PHE A 55 0.81 6.16 -5.51
C PHE A 55 2.09 6.15 -4.65
N SER A 56 2.56 7.29 -4.22
CA SER A 56 3.75 7.46 -3.41
C SER A 56 3.37 8.05 -2.05
N ALA A 57 3.74 7.36 -0.97
CA ALA A 57 3.55 7.83 0.40
C ALA A 57 4.08 9.25 0.59
N ARG A 58 5.27 9.55 0.05
CA ARG A 58 5.88 10.89 0.16
C ARG A 58 5.03 11.98 -0.46
N LYS A 59 4.47 11.73 -1.66
CA LYS A 59 3.60 12.71 -2.32
C LYS A 59 2.26 12.84 -1.60
N LEU A 60 1.73 11.75 -1.07
CA LEU A 60 0.52 11.78 -0.26
C LEU A 60 0.75 12.55 1.04
N GLN A 61 1.89 12.32 1.72
CA GLN A 61 2.27 13.06 2.94
C GLN A 61 2.32 14.57 2.72
N MET A 62 2.68 15.04 1.51
CA MET A 62 2.67 16.47 1.19
C MET A 62 1.25 17.05 1.05
N ARG A 63 0.23 16.23 0.84
CA ARG A 63 -1.18 16.65 0.68
C ARG A 63 -2.00 16.44 1.95
N VAL A 64 -1.58 15.50 2.79
CA VAL A 64 -2.28 15.11 4.01
C VAL A 64 -1.47 15.57 5.21
N GLU A 65 -2.08 16.38 6.06
CA GLU A 65 -1.41 16.91 7.28
C GLU A 65 -1.26 15.87 8.39
N LYS A 66 -1.87 14.68 8.22
CA LYS A 66 -1.83 13.59 9.19
C LYS A 66 -0.71 12.59 8.87
N PRO A 67 -0.08 11.98 9.90
CA PRO A 67 0.85 10.87 9.68
C PRO A 67 0.16 9.70 8.98
N LEU A 68 0.89 8.99 8.12
CA LEU A 68 0.35 7.88 7.35
C LEU A 68 0.42 6.56 8.14
N ALA A 69 -0.62 5.72 7.99
CA ALA A 69 -0.61 4.31 8.36
C ALA A 69 -0.74 3.45 7.11
N GLY A 70 0.23 2.59 6.85
CA GLY A 70 0.22 1.68 5.71
C GLY A 70 -0.57 0.42 6.01
N LEU A 71 -1.56 0.08 5.19
CA LEU A 71 -2.44 -1.07 5.39
C LEU A 71 -2.40 -2.00 4.19
N PHE A 72 -2.03 -3.26 4.43
CA PHE A 72 -2.16 -4.30 3.42
C PHE A 72 -3.54 -4.93 3.46
N CYS A 73 -4.02 -5.38 2.29
CA CYS A 73 -5.33 -6.00 2.11
C CYS A 73 -6.50 -5.11 2.58
N ILE A 74 -7.69 -5.70 2.74
CA ILE A 74 -8.93 -4.97 3.04
C ILE A 74 -9.47 -5.27 4.45
N GLN A 75 -8.84 -6.16 5.18
CA GLN A 75 -9.36 -6.66 6.47
C GLN A 75 -9.00 -5.78 7.66
N ALA A 76 -8.04 -4.86 7.51
CA ALA A 76 -7.76 -3.90 8.57
C ALA A 76 -8.91 -2.87 8.66
N PRO A 77 -9.44 -2.58 9.85
CA PRO A 77 -10.52 -1.60 10.03
C PRO A 77 -9.97 -0.18 9.88
N PHE A 78 -10.30 0.48 8.78
CA PHE A 78 -9.79 1.82 8.44
C PHE A 78 -10.24 2.89 9.46
N GLU A 79 -11.42 2.74 10.00
CA GLU A 79 -12.07 3.69 10.90
C GLU A 79 -11.29 3.91 12.20
N ILE A 80 -10.60 2.88 12.67
CA ILE A 80 -9.78 2.97 13.88
C ILE A 80 -8.63 3.95 13.68
N PHE A 81 -8.01 3.97 12.50
CA PHE A 81 -6.87 4.85 12.24
C PHE A 81 -7.26 6.32 12.24
N ASP A 82 -8.42 6.64 11.68
CA ASP A 82 -8.96 8.00 11.70
C ASP A 82 -9.22 8.50 13.13
N ALA A 83 -9.67 7.62 14.02
CA ALA A 83 -9.88 7.95 15.43
C ALA A 83 -8.57 8.34 16.16
N PHE A 84 -7.43 7.88 15.65
CA PHE A 84 -6.09 8.21 16.17
C PHE A 84 -5.35 9.27 15.35
N ASP A 85 -6.05 10.00 14.48
CA ASP A 85 -5.50 11.00 13.55
C ASP A 85 -4.38 10.45 12.66
N LEU A 86 -4.45 9.19 12.29
CA LEU A 86 -3.62 8.59 11.28
C LEU A 86 -4.39 8.51 9.96
N HIS A 87 -3.74 8.82 8.85
CA HIS A 87 -4.36 8.65 7.55
C HIS A 87 -4.06 7.24 7.01
N PRO A 88 -5.09 6.37 6.90
CA PRO A 88 -4.89 5.01 6.42
C PRO A 88 -4.65 5.00 4.91
N VAL A 89 -3.57 4.33 4.49
CA VAL A 89 -3.17 4.21 3.08
C VAL A 89 -3.11 2.73 2.70
N LYS A 90 -3.80 2.35 1.65
CA LYS A 90 -3.68 1.01 1.08
C LYS A 90 -2.34 0.84 0.37
N LEU A 91 -1.54 -0.12 0.84
CA LEU A 91 -0.24 -0.44 0.26
C LEU A 91 -0.29 -1.45 -0.89
N CYS A 92 -1.44 -2.04 -1.13
CA CYS A 92 -1.62 -2.89 -2.29
C CYS A 92 -1.61 -2.02 -3.55
N GLY A 93 -0.50 -2.02 -4.27
CA GLY A 93 -0.37 -1.31 -5.54
C GLY A 93 -1.38 -1.80 -6.59
N GLY A 94 -1.57 -1.06 -7.67
CA GLY A 94 -2.51 -1.40 -8.75
C GLY A 94 -1.86 -1.34 -10.13
N SER A 95 -0.57 -1.06 -10.22
CA SER A 95 0.12 -0.90 -11.50
C SER A 95 0.53 -2.23 -12.09
N HIS A 96 -0.08 -2.60 -13.22
CA HIS A 96 0.30 -3.78 -14.00
C HIS A 96 1.74 -3.69 -14.54
N THR A 97 2.20 -2.49 -14.87
CA THR A 97 3.57 -2.27 -15.37
C THR A 97 4.59 -2.54 -14.27
N VAL A 98 4.38 -1.97 -13.09
CA VAL A 98 5.27 -2.13 -11.93
C VAL A 98 5.26 -3.57 -11.40
N GLN A 99 4.11 -4.23 -11.43
CA GLN A 99 3.99 -5.66 -11.10
C GLN A 99 4.96 -6.54 -11.90
N ARG A 100 5.15 -6.25 -13.18
CA ARG A 100 6.06 -7.01 -14.04
C ARG A 100 7.52 -6.91 -13.61
N LEU A 101 7.91 -5.79 -13.03
CA LEU A 101 9.26 -5.63 -12.49
C LEU A 101 9.52 -6.65 -11.37
N ALA A 102 8.65 -6.68 -10.38
CA ALA A 102 8.77 -7.62 -9.27
C ALA A 102 8.51 -9.09 -9.67
N ALA A 103 7.77 -9.34 -10.74
CA ALA A 103 7.52 -10.70 -11.24
C ALA A 103 8.79 -11.41 -11.74
N SER A 104 9.89 -10.70 -11.95
CA SER A 104 11.17 -11.31 -12.37
C SER A 104 11.84 -12.12 -11.24
N TYR A 105 11.55 -11.83 -9.98
CA TYR A 105 12.17 -12.48 -8.82
C TYR A 105 11.14 -13.02 -7.79
N LEU A 106 9.89 -12.59 -7.85
CA LEU A 106 8.83 -13.08 -6.96
C LEU A 106 8.10 -14.30 -7.55
N PRO A 107 7.59 -15.19 -6.70
CA PRO A 107 6.85 -16.36 -7.15
C PRO A 107 5.65 -16.02 -8.04
N VAL A 108 5.40 -16.86 -9.05
CA VAL A 108 4.32 -16.65 -10.02
C VAL A 108 2.96 -16.52 -9.33
N LEU A 109 2.70 -17.35 -8.31
CA LEU A 109 1.43 -17.40 -7.60
C LEU A 109 1.25 -16.27 -6.57
N MET A 110 2.25 -15.43 -6.35
CA MET A 110 2.10 -14.27 -5.46
C MET A 110 1.05 -13.31 -6.01
N CYS A 111 0.27 -12.74 -5.09
CA CYS A 111 -0.77 -11.75 -5.38
C CYS A 111 -0.24 -10.61 -6.26
N PRO A 112 -0.90 -10.27 -7.39
CA PRO A 112 -0.50 -9.17 -8.27
C PRO A 112 -0.39 -7.82 -7.57
N MET A 113 -1.23 -7.55 -6.57
CA MET A 113 -1.22 -6.31 -5.79
C MET A 113 0.07 -6.21 -4.95
N LEU A 114 0.50 -7.31 -4.32
CA LEU A 114 1.77 -7.36 -3.60
C LEU A 114 2.97 -7.22 -4.54
N LYS A 115 2.93 -7.84 -5.71
CA LYS A 115 3.97 -7.65 -6.74
C LYS A 115 4.05 -6.19 -7.19
N SER A 116 2.92 -5.53 -7.35
CA SER A 116 2.89 -4.11 -7.71
C SER A 116 3.46 -3.24 -6.59
N PHE A 117 3.16 -3.54 -5.33
CA PHE A 117 3.78 -2.87 -4.19
C PHE A 117 5.31 -3.08 -4.19
N MET A 118 5.77 -4.31 -4.34
CA MET A 118 7.21 -4.63 -4.39
C MET A 118 7.92 -3.93 -5.55
N GLY A 119 7.30 -3.84 -6.71
CA GLY A 119 7.87 -3.10 -7.85
C GLY A 119 8.00 -1.59 -7.58
N ASN A 120 7.04 -0.98 -6.89
CA ASN A 120 7.16 0.43 -6.44
C ASN A 120 8.28 0.60 -5.41
N PHE A 121 8.42 -0.38 -4.52
CA PHE A 121 9.49 -0.42 -3.55
C PHE A 121 10.86 -0.50 -4.23
N ASP A 122 11.05 -1.37 -5.22
CA ASP A 122 12.27 -1.50 -6.01
C ASP A 122 12.64 -0.22 -6.77
N LEU A 123 11.63 0.55 -7.19
CA LEU A 123 11.82 1.87 -7.79
C LEU A 123 12.08 2.97 -6.75
N GLN A 124 12.19 2.61 -5.47
CA GLN A 124 12.38 3.55 -4.35
C GLN A 124 11.27 4.60 -4.21
N GLN A 125 10.08 4.25 -4.67
CA GLN A 125 8.89 5.11 -4.54
C GLN A 125 8.14 4.86 -3.23
N GLU A 126 8.41 3.71 -2.58
CA GLU A 126 7.79 3.28 -1.33
C GLU A 126 8.85 2.83 -0.32
N SER A 127 8.60 3.10 0.97
CA SER A 127 9.40 2.59 2.09
C SER A 127 8.50 2.43 3.31
N PHE A 128 8.73 1.41 4.13
CA PHE A 128 8.01 1.28 5.41
C PHE A 128 8.29 2.45 6.35
N ALA A 129 9.46 3.08 6.23
CA ALA A 129 9.81 4.26 7.01
C ALA A 129 8.95 5.50 6.70
N ASP A 130 8.23 5.52 5.57
CA ASP A 130 7.32 6.61 5.22
C ASP A 130 5.98 6.55 6.01
N TYR A 131 5.76 5.48 6.77
CA TYR A 131 4.54 5.24 7.54
C TYR A 131 4.82 5.23 9.04
N ARG A 132 3.88 5.78 9.82
CA ARG A 132 3.95 5.71 11.29
C ARG A 132 3.73 4.29 11.82
N ALA A 133 2.90 3.53 11.13
CA ALA A 133 2.68 2.11 11.35
C ALA A 133 2.36 1.43 10.03
N VAL A 134 2.77 0.19 9.87
CA VAL A 134 2.41 -0.69 8.74
C VAL A 134 1.71 -1.91 9.30
N ILE A 135 0.49 -2.16 8.86
CA ILE A 135 -0.34 -3.26 9.36
C ILE A 135 -0.43 -4.35 8.29
N LEU A 136 -0.06 -5.54 8.69
CA LEU A 136 -0.05 -6.76 7.88
C LEU A 136 -1.11 -7.74 8.42
N PRO A 137 -2.32 -7.73 7.87
CA PRO A 137 -3.31 -8.77 8.21
C PRO A 137 -2.83 -10.14 7.75
N THR A 138 -2.91 -11.16 8.60
CA THR A 138 -2.44 -12.52 8.28
C THR A 138 -3.38 -13.26 7.32
N THR A 139 -3.75 -12.59 6.22
CA THR A 139 -4.70 -13.09 5.21
C THR A 139 -4.14 -14.19 4.33
N CYS A 140 -2.84 -14.17 4.10
CA CYS A 140 -2.14 -15.17 3.30
C CYS A 140 -0.64 -15.20 3.63
N ASP A 141 0.00 -16.30 3.30
CA ASP A 141 1.44 -16.50 3.55
C ASP A 141 2.34 -15.43 2.95
N TRP A 142 1.93 -14.85 1.82
CA TRP A 142 2.74 -13.83 1.13
C TRP A 142 2.80 -12.52 1.90
N VAL A 143 1.69 -12.09 2.51
CA VAL A 143 1.67 -10.90 3.36
C VAL A 143 2.52 -11.14 4.62
N VAL A 144 2.39 -12.31 5.22
CA VAL A 144 3.16 -12.67 6.42
C VAL A 144 4.66 -12.67 6.17
N LYS A 145 5.10 -13.12 4.99
CA LYS A 145 6.53 -13.19 4.62
C LYS A 145 7.08 -11.91 4.00
N LEU A 146 6.23 -10.93 3.74
CA LEU A 146 6.63 -9.72 3.04
C LEU A 146 7.78 -8.96 3.73
N PRO A 147 7.81 -8.74 5.07
CA PRO A 147 8.90 -8.05 5.74
C PRO A 147 10.25 -8.76 5.58
N GLU A 148 10.26 -10.10 5.61
CA GLU A 148 11.47 -10.90 5.39
C GLU A 148 11.99 -10.74 3.96
N ILE A 149 11.09 -10.74 2.98
CA ILE A 149 11.45 -10.54 1.56
C ILE A 149 12.04 -9.16 1.36
N MET A 150 11.47 -8.14 1.99
CA MET A 150 11.91 -6.75 1.83
C MET A 150 13.22 -6.45 2.56
N GLN A 151 13.59 -7.25 3.55
CA GLN A 151 14.79 -7.06 4.38
C GLN A 151 14.96 -5.62 4.89
N GLN A 152 13.84 -4.98 5.21
CA GLN A 152 13.83 -3.63 5.77
C GLN A 152 13.74 -3.64 7.29
N ASP A 153 14.01 -2.46 7.86
CA ASP A 153 13.66 -2.18 9.23
C ASP A 153 12.15 -2.34 9.43
N THR A 154 11.79 -3.22 10.35
CA THR A 154 10.42 -3.64 10.62
C THR A 154 9.87 -3.14 11.96
N GLU A 155 10.55 -2.18 12.60
CA GLU A 155 10.14 -1.66 13.91
C GLU A 155 8.71 -1.11 13.92
N ASN A 156 8.27 -0.55 12.79
CA ASN A 156 6.92 -0.02 12.61
C ASN A 156 5.95 -0.99 11.92
N VAL A 157 6.36 -2.24 11.70
CA VAL A 157 5.54 -3.28 11.06
C VAL A 157 4.87 -4.14 12.13
N HIS A 158 3.55 -4.27 12.03
CA HIS A 158 2.73 -5.00 12.99
C HIS A 158 1.79 -5.95 12.28
N TYR A 159 1.71 -7.18 12.79
CA TYR A 159 0.75 -8.16 12.29
C TYR A 159 -0.61 -7.96 12.95
N LEU A 160 -1.66 -8.14 12.17
CA LEU A 160 -3.05 -8.24 12.62
C LEU A 160 -3.51 -9.68 12.36
N GLU A 161 -3.61 -10.48 13.40
CA GLU A 161 -3.98 -11.88 13.25
C GLU A 161 -5.46 -12.03 12.91
N LEU A 162 -5.74 -12.73 11.82
CA LEU A 162 -7.10 -12.99 11.38
C LEU A 162 -7.48 -14.45 11.67
N PRO A 163 -8.62 -14.69 12.32
CA PRO A 163 -9.13 -16.04 12.47
C PRO A 163 -9.54 -16.63 11.12
N HIS A 164 -9.15 -17.87 10.86
CA HIS A 164 -9.49 -18.57 9.60
C HIS A 164 -11.00 -18.81 9.43
N LEU A 165 -11.70 -19.05 10.55
CA LEU A 165 -13.14 -19.20 10.58
C LEU A 165 -13.78 -17.93 11.14
N LYS A 166 -14.83 -17.43 10.51
CA LYS A 166 -15.49 -16.17 10.91
C LYS A 166 -16.82 -16.39 11.66
N GLU A 167 -17.35 -17.60 11.66
CA GLU A 167 -18.73 -17.88 12.11
C GLU A 167 -18.83 -18.46 13.51
N THR A 168 -17.70 -18.82 14.14
CA THR A 168 -17.69 -19.38 15.49
C THR A 168 -17.53 -18.29 16.55
N GLU A 169 -18.14 -18.45 17.71
CA GLU A 169 -17.97 -17.54 18.85
C GLU A 169 -16.50 -17.34 19.22
N LYS A 170 -15.71 -18.43 19.16
CA LYS A 170 -14.27 -18.38 19.41
C LYS A 170 -13.54 -17.46 18.42
N SER A 171 -13.89 -17.54 17.15
CA SER A 171 -13.29 -16.70 16.11
C SER A 171 -13.68 -15.22 16.27
N GLN A 172 -14.93 -14.95 16.64
CA GLN A 172 -15.39 -13.60 16.93
C GLN A 172 -14.70 -13.01 18.16
N SER A 173 -14.56 -13.78 19.24
CA SER A 173 -13.80 -13.35 20.42
C SER A 173 -12.35 -13.06 20.08
N ARG A 174 -11.69 -13.94 19.30
CA ARG A 174 -10.31 -13.71 18.85
C ARG A 174 -10.18 -12.46 18.00
N TRP A 175 -11.10 -12.24 17.07
CA TRP A 175 -11.10 -11.03 16.26
C TRP A 175 -11.27 -9.77 17.10
N LEU A 176 -12.15 -9.79 18.09
CA LEU A 176 -12.34 -8.67 19.00
C LEU A 176 -11.06 -8.37 19.81
N GLU A 177 -10.40 -9.42 20.32
CA GLU A 177 -9.10 -9.27 20.99
C GLU A 177 -8.06 -8.61 20.10
N GLU A 178 -7.95 -9.02 18.83
CA GLU A 178 -7.02 -8.41 17.86
C GLU A 178 -7.33 -6.93 17.59
N ILE A 179 -8.61 -6.56 17.53
CA ILE A 179 -9.00 -5.14 17.40
C ILE A 179 -8.59 -4.35 18.65
N PHE A 180 -8.74 -4.91 19.84
CA PHE A 180 -8.26 -4.27 21.07
C PHE A 180 -6.73 -4.15 21.11
N CYS A 181 -6.01 -5.17 20.66
CA CYS A 181 -4.55 -5.11 20.53
C CYS A 181 -4.13 -4.02 19.54
N LEU A 182 -4.79 -3.93 18.40
CA LEU A 182 -4.56 -2.86 17.43
C LEU A 182 -4.82 -1.48 18.04
N LYS A 183 -5.93 -1.31 18.77
CA LYS A 183 -6.24 -0.06 19.48
C LYS A 183 -5.11 0.31 20.45
N GLN A 184 -4.67 -0.62 21.30
CA GLN A 184 -3.58 -0.37 22.27
C GLN A 184 -2.26 0.00 21.56
N LEU A 185 -1.97 -0.64 20.43
CA LEU A 185 -0.83 -0.31 19.60
C LEU A 185 -0.91 1.15 19.12
N LEU A 186 -2.06 1.56 18.61
CA LEU A 186 -2.29 2.92 18.11
C LEU A 186 -2.23 3.95 19.23
N GLU A 187 -2.76 3.64 20.41
CA GLU A 187 -2.60 4.48 21.62
C GLU A 187 -1.12 4.70 21.95
N LYS A 188 -0.32 3.64 21.93
CA LYS A 188 1.11 3.70 22.19
C LYS A 188 1.86 4.54 21.15
N ILE A 189 1.56 4.35 19.87
CA ILE A 189 2.24 5.01 18.75
C ILE A 189 1.90 6.50 18.69
N THR A 190 0.63 6.85 18.94
CA THR A 190 0.13 8.23 18.79
C THR A 190 0.14 9.03 20.09
N GLY A 191 0.19 8.36 21.24
CA GLY A 191 0.03 8.99 22.56
C GLY A 191 -1.42 9.38 22.89
N LYS A 192 -2.38 9.02 22.04
CA LYS A 192 -3.82 9.27 22.25
C LYS A 192 -4.49 8.11 22.95
N LYS A 193 -5.61 8.39 23.63
CA LYS A 193 -6.45 7.37 24.30
C LYS A 193 -7.85 7.37 23.73
#